data_af38b5df363e833e56af57ea7fdd8f51
#
_entry.id   af38b5df363e833e56af57ea7fdd8f51
#
_cell.length_a   1.000
_cell.length_b   1.000
_cell.length_c   1.000
_cell.angle_alpha   90.00
_cell.angle_beta   90.00
_cell.angle_gamma   90.00
#
_symmetry.space_group_name_H-M   'P 1'
#
loop_
_entity.id
_entity.type
_entity.pdbx_description
1 polymer ?
#
loop_
_entity_poly.entity_id
_entity_poly.type
_entity_poly.pdbx_seq_one_letter_code
_entity_poly.pdbx_strand_id
1 'polypeptide(L)'
;MKRLALFIAFLLVCCGAFAQVFTTEFEGLERSYKMYLPKDLKADAPLVMVLHGYGANIEHVENKGFSEAAEKYGFAVCYPQGSKDGRGNTCWNVGYPFQADMKVDDAAFLCSLAAKLQKEYNLSKRNTFCTGMSNGGEMCYLLAYCSQKTFAAVAPIAGLTMA
;
A
#
# COMPACT_ATOMS: atom_id res chain seq x y z
N MET A 1 13.95 -46.97 -22.48
CA MET A 1 13.96 -45.94 -21.39
C MET A 1 13.97 -44.57 -22.04
N LYS A 2 12.80 -43.94 -22.13
CA LYS A 2 12.65 -42.61 -22.74
C LYS A 2 12.82 -41.55 -21.65
N ARG A 3 13.86 -40.72 -21.76
CA ARG A 3 14.10 -39.57 -20.86
C ARG A 3 13.15 -38.45 -21.26
N LEU A 4 12.19 -38.15 -20.38
CA LEU A 4 11.28 -37.01 -20.51
C LEU A 4 12.05 -35.76 -20.08
N ALA A 5 12.40 -34.90 -21.04
CA ALA A 5 13.00 -33.60 -20.75
C ALA A 5 11.89 -32.63 -20.32
N LEU A 6 11.92 -32.23 -19.06
CA LEU A 6 11.02 -31.22 -18.51
C LEU A 6 11.54 -29.83 -18.96
N PHE A 7 10.90 -29.21 -19.95
CA PHE A 7 11.16 -27.83 -20.33
C PHE A 7 10.47 -26.93 -19.29
N ILE A 8 11.23 -26.36 -18.37
CA ILE A 8 10.77 -25.27 -17.52
C ILE A 8 10.82 -24.01 -18.38
N ALA A 9 9.66 -23.57 -18.87
CA ALA A 9 9.53 -22.28 -19.54
C ALA A 9 9.72 -21.17 -18.47
N PHE A 10 10.91 -20.55 -18.47
CA PHE A 10 11.15 -19.32 -17.73
C PHE A 10 10.41 -18.20 -18.48
N LEU A 11 9.22 -17.83 -17.97
CA LEU A 11 8.53 -16.64 -18.43
C LEU A 11 9.37 -15.43 -17.99
N LEU A 12 10.15 -14.88 -18.92
CA LEU A 12 10.72 -13.54 -18.77
C LEU A 12 9.53 -12.55 -18.81
N VAL A 13 9.03 -12.17 -17.64
CA VAL A 13 8.17 -11.01 -17.53
C VAL A 13 9.05 -9.80 -17.82
N CYS A 14 8.95 -9.26 -19.04
CA CYS A 14 9.47 -7.94 -19.36
C CYS A 14 8.74 -6.94 -18.46
N CYS A 15 9.34 -6.60 -17.33
CA CYS A 15 8.82 -5.61 -16.40
C CYS A 15 9.06 -4.21 -17.00
N GLY A 16 8.13 -3.77 -17.86
CA GLY A 16 7.96 -2.35 -18.11
C GLY A 16 7.42 -1.73 -16.82
N ALA A 17 7.95 -0.58 -16.43
CA ALA A 17 7.53 0.17 -15.23
C ALA A 17 6.10 0.72 -15.42
N PHE A 18 5.08 -0.15 -15.31
CA PHE A 18 3.68 0.24 -15.26
C PHE A 18 3.14 -0.12 -13.88
N ALA A 19 2.49 0.83 -13.23
CA ALA A 19 1.76 0.56 -12.00
C ALA A 19 0.60 -0.39 -12.31
N GLN A 20 0.73 -1.65 -11.94
CA GLN A 20 -0.29 -2.67 -12.12
C GLN A 20 -1.25 -2.65 -10.93
N VAL A 21 -2.56 -2.73 -11.23
CA VAL A 21 -3.59 -2.93 -10.19
C VAL A 21 -3.60 -4.40 -9.78
N PHE A 22 -3.49 -4.61 -8.49
CA PHE A 22 -3.59 -5.93 -7.86
C PHE A 22 -4.80 -5.98 -6.94
N THR A 23 -5.30 -7.17 -6.69
CA THR A 23 -6.30 -7.41 -5.65
C THR A 23 -5.76 -8.37 -4.58
N THR A 24 -6.31 -8.27 -3.40
CA THR A 24 -6.03 -9.18 -2.28
C THR A 24 -7.27 -9.29 -1.40
N GLU A 25 -7.50 -10.46 -0.83
CA GLU A 25 -8.55 -10.64 0.15
C GLU A 25 -8.06 -10.25 1.54
N PHE A 26 -8.88 -9.52 2.28
CA PHE A 26 -8.66 -9.21 3.69
C PHE A 26 -10.01 -9.21 4.44
N GLU A 27 -10.16 -10.07 5.44
CA GLU A 27 -11.38 -10.24 6.25
C GLU A 27 -12.66 -10.45 5.40
N GLY A 28 -12.56 -11.26 4.33
CA GLY A 28 -13.67 -11.56 3.43
C GLY A 28 -14.00 -10.44 2.44
N LEU A 29 -13.22 -9.38 2.38
CA LEU A 29 -13.37 -8.27 1.43
C LEU A 29 -12.24 -8.28 0.40
N GLU A 30 -12.59 -8.13 -0.87
CA GLU A 30 -11.60 -7.85 -1.90
C GLU A 30 -11.11 -6.42 -1.78
N ARG A 31 -9.80 -6.26 -1.62
CA ARG A 31 -9.10 -4.97 -1.53
C ARG A 31 -8.15 -4.83 -2.71
N SER A 32 -8.03 -3.62 -3.22
CA SER A 32 -7.14 -3.34 -4.35
C SER A 32 -5.99 -2.42 -3.97
N TYR A 33 -4.91 -2.51 -4.71
CA TYR A 33 -3.74 -1.65 -4.58
C TYR A 33 -2.97 -1.60 -5.90
N LYS A 34 -2.18 -0.56 -6.09
CA LYS A 34 -1.17 -0.50 -7.15
C LYS A 34 0.22 -0.59 -6.54
N MET A 35 1.13 -1.22 -7.27
CA MET A 35 2.55 -1.27 -6.95
C MET A 35 3.36 -0.55 -8.01
N TYR A 36 4.35 0.19 -7.57
CA TYR A 36 5.41 0.69 -8.39
C TYR A 36 6.74 0.14 -7.87
N LEU A 37 7.47 -0.55 -8.73
CA LEU A 37 8.78 -1.13 -8.43
C LEU A 37 9.81 -0.50 -9.38
N PRO A 38 10.82 0.21 -8.87
CA PRO A 38 11.92 0.70 -9.70
C PRO A 38 12.59 -0.42 -10.48
N LYS A 39 13.07 -0.10 -11.66
CA LYS A 39 13.73 -1.08 -12.55
C LYS A 39 14.91 -1.78 -11.89
N ASP A 40 15.70 -1.03 -11.11
CA ASP A 40 16.91 -1.53 -10.44
C ASP A 40 16.69 -1.69 -8.91
N LEU A 41 15.47 -2.07 -8.50
CA LEU A 41 15.12 -2.25 -7.09
C LEU A 41 15.98 -3.36 -6.47
N LYS A 42 16.65 -3.03 -5.37
CA LYS A 42 17.51 -3.96 -4.65
C LYS A 42 16.74 -4.79 -3.63
N ALA A 43 17.27 -5.95 -3.28
CA ALA A 43 16.77 -6.71 -2.14
C ALA A 43 16.85 -5.85 -0.85
N ASP A 44 15.91 -6.07 0.07
CA ASP A 44 15.76 -5.30 1.31
C ASP A 44 15.54 -3.79 1.10
N ALA A 45 15.02 -3.40 -0.10
CA ALA A 45 14.66 -2.01 -0.39
C ALA A 45 13.52 -1.55 0.50
N PRO A 46 13.45 -0.24 0.85
CA PRO A 46 12.33 0.31 1.61
C PRO A 46 11.00 0.19 0.87
N LEU A 47 9.91 0.14 1.64
CA LEU A 47 8.53 0.24 1.15
C LEU A 47 7.90 1.55 1.63
N VAL A 48 7.31 2.32 0.72
CA VAL A 48 6.50 3.49 1.04
C VAL A 48 5.06 3.23 0.63
N MET A 49 4.12 3.32 1.58
CA MET A 49 2.69 3.28 1.31
C MET A 49 2.16 4.71 1.21
N VAL A 50 1.37 5.02 0.17
CA VAL A 50 0.85 6.36 -0.11
C VAL A 50 -0.67 6.32 -0.10
N LEU A 51 -1.29 6.97 0.89
CA LEU A 51 -2.70 6.91 1.16
C LEU A 51 -3.44 8.13 0.58
N HIS A 52 -4.53 7.88 -0.15
CA HIS A 52 -5.40 8.94 -0.69
C HIS A 52 -6.27 9.58 0.40
N GLY A 53 -6.83 10.75 0.13
CA GLY A 53 -7.78 11.44 0.99
C GLY A 53 -9.21 10.92 0.86
N TYR A 54 -10.13 11.50 1.65
CA TYR A 54 -11.57 11.20 1.60
C TYR A 54 -12.16 11.51 0.22
N GLY A 55 -12.96 10.59 -0.32
CA GLY A 55 -13.57 10.70 -1.64
C GLY A 55 -12.58 10.56 -2.82
N ALA A 56 -11.29 10.38 -2.54
CA ALA A 56 -10.26 10.18 -3.56
C ALA A 56 -10.00 8.68 -3.81
N ASN A 57 -9.06 8.37 -4.67
CA ASN A 57 -8.69 7.02 -5.07
C ASN A 57 -7.17 6.93 -5.35
N ILE A 58 -6.72 5.78 -5.78
CA ILE A 58 -5.31 5.51 -6.12
C ILE A 58 -4.77 6.50 -7.15
N GLU A 59 -5.53 6.81 -8.20
CA GLU A 59 -5.12 7.67 -9.30
C GLU A 59 -4.78 9.10 -8.83
N HIS A 60 -5.45 9.58 -7.76
CA HIS A 60 -5.17 10.89 -7.18
C HIS A 60 -3.78 10.98 -6.54
N VAL A 61 -3.26 9.88 -5.99
CA VAL A 61 -1.97 9.88 -5.28
C VAL A 61 -0.83 9.31 -6.12
N GLU A 62 -1.13 8.44 -7.07
CA GLU A 62 -0.14 7.86 -8.00
C GLU A 62 0.62 8.95 -8.78
N ASN A 63 -0.08 10.02 -9.19
CA ASN A 63 0.47 11.13 -9.98
C ASN A 63 1.08 12.25 -9.12
N LYS A 64 1.56 11.94 -7.90
CA LYS A 64 2.16 12.94 -6.98
C LYS A 64 3.69 12.86 -6.86
N GLY A 65 4.34 12.22 -7.84
CA GLY A 65 5.81 12.18 -7.92
C GLY A 65 6.47 11.10 -7.06
N PHE A 66 5.70 10.21 -6.41
CA PHE A 66 6.29 9.13 -5.59
C PHE A 66 6.96 8.06 -6.44
N SER A 67 6.42 7.76 -7.63
CA SER A 67 7.02 6.79 -8.56
C SER A 67 8.35 7.31 -9.13
N GLU A 68 8.43 8.59 -9.47
CA GLU A 68 9.66 9.25 -9.91
C GLU A 68 10.71 9.31 -8.79
N ALA A 69 10.26 9.58 -7.56
CA ALA A 69 11.14 9.55 -6.40
C ALA A 69 11.66 8.11 -6.13
N ALA A 70 10.80 7.10 -6.31
CA ALA A 70 11.17 5.70 -6.16
C ALA A 70 12.28 5.29 -7.12
N GLU A 71 12.19 5.67 -8.41
CA GLU A 71 13.25 5.45 -9.40
C GLU A 71 14.56 6.09 -8.98
N LYS A 72 14.49 7.32 -8.48
CA LYS A 72 15.69 8.08 -8.08
C LYS A 72 16.37 7.54 -6.84
N TYR A 73 15.59 7.08 -5.86
CA TYR A 73 16.09 6.77 -4.52
C TYR A 73 16.05 5.28 -4.16
N GLY A 74 15.48 4.42 -5.02
CA GLY A 74 15.55 2.97 -4.86
C GLY A 74 14.64 2.40 -3.77
N PHE A 75 13.37 2.80 -3.72
CA PHE A 75 12.36 2.23 -2.83
C PHE A 75 11.11 1.78 -3.60
N ALA A 76 10.37 0.81 -3.07
CA ALA A 76 9.09 0.38 -3.64
C ALA A 76 7.96 1.29 -3.15
N VAL A 77 6.96 1.54 -4.01
CA VAL A 77 5.76 2.29 -3.61
C VAL A 77 4.52 1.42 -3.74
N CYS A 78 3.67 1.46 -2.72
CA CYS A 78 2.33 0.88 -2.74
C CYS A 78 1.29 1.99 -2.61
N TYR A 79 0.28 1.96 -3.48
CA TYR A 79 -0.88 2.84 -3.45
C TYR A 79 -2.12 1.98 -3.14
N PRO A 80 -2.46 1.77 -1.87
CA PRO A 80 -3.64 1.00 -1.52
C PRO A 80 -4.92 1.81 -1.71
N GLN A 81 -6.03 1.10 -1.99
CA GLN A 81 -7.37 1.67 -2.10
C GLN A 81 -8.11 1.52 -0.78
N GLY A 82 -8.63 2.63 -0.26
CA GLY A 82 -9.54 2.66 0.88
C GLY A 82 -10.90 2.03 0.57
N SER A 83 -11.65 1.72 1.61
CA SER A 83 -13.02 1.18 1.53
C SER A 83 -14.04 2.28 1.27
N LYS A 84 -15.28 1.91 0.98
CA LYS A 84 -16.39 2.85 0.87
C LYS A 84 -17.12 2.97 2.20
N ASP A 85 -17.45 4.21 2.60
CA ASP A 85 -18.32 4.48 3.72
C ASP A 85 -19.80 4.30 3.35
N GLY A 86 -20.70 4.48 4.32
CA GLY A 86 -22.15 4.39 4.12
C GLY A 86 -22.73 5.45 3.16
N ARG A 87 -21.94 6.45 2.76
CA ARG A 87 -22.29 7.49 1.77
C ARG A 87 -21.75 7.18 0.37
N GLY A 88 -21.02 6.06 0.22
CA GLY A 88 -20.41 5.61 -1.03
C GLY A 88 -19.07 6.27 -1.37
N ASN A 89 -18.51 7.08 -0.48
CA ASN A 89 -17.21 7.71 -0.66
C ASN A 89 -16.09 6.76 -0.24
N THR A 90 -15.03 6.71 -1.03
CA THR A 90 -13.80 5.99 -0.65
C THR A 90 -13.09 6.73 0.47
N CYS A 91 -12.68 5.99 1.49
CA CYS A 91 -11.99 6.56 2.65
C CYS A 91 -11.23 5.50 3.43
N TRP A 92 -10.49 5.95 4.43
CA TRP A 92 -9.90 5.13 5.47
C TRP A 92 -10.77 5.26 6.72
N ASN A 93 -11.12 4.14 7.34
CA ASN A 93 -11.85 4.13 8.60
C ASN A 93 -10.92 4.60 9.74
N VAL A 94 -11.06 5.84 10.12
CA VAL A 94 -10.28 6.48 11.19
C VAL A 94 -11.13 6.80 12.43
N GLY A 95 -12.38 6.30 12.46
CA GLY A 95 -13.28 6.47 13.60
C GLY A 95 -14.12 7.74 13.58
N TYR A 96 -14.37 8.35 12.42
CA TYR A 96 -15.35 9.43 12.34
C TYR A 96 -16.74 8.96 12.77
N PRO A 97 -17.56 9.80 13.39
CA PRO A 97 -18.93 9.42 13.78
C PRO A 97 -19.76 8.84 12.63
N PHE A 98 -19.61 9.37 11.42
CA PHE A 98 -20.31 8.88 10.23
C PHE A 98 -19.74 7.59 9.64
N GLN A 99 -18.62 7.09 10.16
CA GLN A 99 -18.00 5.81 9.82
C GLN A 99 -18.37 4.69 10.81
N ALA A 100 -19.22 4.96 11.80
CA ALA A 100 -19.57 4.00 12.85
C ALA A 100 -20.12 2.66 12.31
N ASP A 101 -20.73 2.67 11.13
CA ASP A 101 -21.23 1.45 10.46
C ASP A 101 -20.17 0.72 9.62
N MET A 102 -19.00 1.32 9.41
CA MET A 102 -17.88 0.68 8.73
C MET A 102 -17.26 -0.38 9.65
N LYS A 103 -17.36 -1.65 9.24
CA LYS A 103 -16.81 -2.79 9.99
C LYS A 103 -15.42 -3.20 9.51
N VAL A 104 -14.77 -2.37 8.71
CA VAL A 104 -13.44 -2.64 8.18
C VAL A 104 -12.37 -2.12 9.13
N ASP A 105 -11.35 -2.92 9.37
CA ASP A 105 -10.12 -2.50 10.04
C ASP A 105 -9.05 -2.13 8.99
N ASP A 106 -9.06 -0.88 8.54
CA ASP A 106 -8.12 -0.42 7.53
C ASP A 106 -6.67 -0.37 8.07
N ALA A 107 -6.47 -0.18 9.36
CA ALA A 107 -5.12 -0.22 9.95
C ALA A 107 -4.55 -1.65 9.90
N ALA A 108 -5.35 -2.65 10.28
CA ALA A 108 -4.95 -4.05 10.17
C ALA A 108 -4.75 -4.47 8.70
N PHE A 109 -5.60 -4.01 7.78
CA PHE A 109 -5.42 -4.23 6.34
C PHE A 109 -4.07 -3.72 5.85
N LEU A 110 -3.71 -2.46 6.17
CA LEU A 110 -2.45 -1.86 5.73
C LEU A 110 -1.23 -2.60 6.30
N CYS A 111 -1.30 -3.05 7.55
CA CYS A 111 -0.25 -3.89 8.15
C CYS A 111 -0.12 -5.25 7.46
N SER A 112 -1.24 -5.91 7.17
CA SER A 112 -1.27 -7.19 6.45
C SER A 112 -0.72 -7.05 5.03
N LEU A 113 -1.13 -5.99 4.33
CA LEU A 113 -0.64 -5.69 2.99
C LEU A 113 0.87 -5.42 3.01
N ALA A 114 1.38 -4.63 3.95
CA ALA A 114 2.82 -4.39 4.10
C ALA A 114 3.59 -5.70 4.29
N ALA A 115 3.14 -6.58 5.18
CA ALA A 115 3.78 -7.87 5.42
C ALA A 115 3.77 -8.78 4.18
N LYS A 116 2.66 -8.79 3.43
CA LYS A 116 2.55 -9.51 2.15
C LYS A 116 3.59 -9.01 1.15
N LEU A 117 3.64 -7.68 0.94
CA LEU A 117 4.54 -7.07 -0.04
C LEU A 117 6.01 -7.22 0.34
N GLN A 118 6.36 -7.10 1.62
CA GLN A 118 7.72 -7.36 2.12
C GLN A 118 8.19 -8.78 1.77
N LYS A 119 7.31 -9.76 1.90
CA LYS A 119 7.60 -11.16 1.57
C LYS A 119 7.68 -11.39 0.06
N GLU A 120 6.71 -10.86 -0.69
CA GLU A 120 6.54 -11.10 -2.12
C GLU A 120 7.68 -10.49 -2.95
N TYR A 121 8.09 -9.26 -2.59
CA TYR A 121 9.11 -8.49 -3.31
C TYR A 121 10.45 -8.42 -2.59
N ASN A 122 10.65 -9.20 -1.52
CA ASN A 122 11.86 -9.19 -0.71
C ASN A 122 12.25 -7.78 -0.24
N LEU A 123 11.24 -7.02 0.27
CA LEU A 123 11.43 -5.66 0.78
C LEU A 123 11.79 -5.66 2.26
N SER A 124 12.29 -4.51 2.72
CA SER A 124 12.75 -4.34 4.10
C SER A 124 11.59 -4.40 5.10
N LYS A 125 11.72 -5.28 6.10
CA LYS A 125 10.79 -5.35 7.23
C LYS A 125 10.99 -4.20 8.23
N ARG A 126 12.14 -3.51 8.18
CA ARG A 126 12.48 -2.40 9.08
C ARG A 126 12.19 -1.04 8.49
N ASN A 127 12.27 -0.93 7.16
CA ASN A 127 12.17 0.33 6.44
C ASN A 127 10.86 0.38 5.65
N THR A 128 9.74 0.26 6.36
CA THR A 128 8.40 0.44 5.82
C THR A 128 7.83 1.76 6.36
N PHE A 129 7.37 2.61 5.47
CA PHE A 129 6.92 3.96 5.75
C PHE A 129 5.51 4.17 5.20
N CYS A 130 4.77 5.10 5.81
CA CYS A 130 3.44 5.48 5.33
C CYS A 130 3.33 7.00 5.24
N THR A 131 2.76 7.49 4.16
CA THR A 131 2.36 8.88 3.99
C THR A 131 0.95 8.94 3.43
N GLY A 132 0.27 10.05 3.63
CA GLY A 132 -1.09 10.23 3.12
C GLY A 132 -1.60 11.63 3.35
N MET A 133 -2.59 12.05 2.57
CA MET A 133 -3.16 13.38 2.63
C MET A 133 -4.56 13.36 3.25
N SER A 134 -4.90 14.38 4.07
CA SER A 134 -6.21 14.54 4.70
C SER A 134 -6.61 13.26 5.46
N ASN A 135 -7.70 12.60 5.13
CA ASN A 135 -8.10 11.33 5.74
C ASN A 135 -7.01 10.23 5.64
N GLY A 136 -6.20 10.20 4.57
CA GLY A 136 -4.99 9.36 4.51
C GLY A 136 -3.90 9.80 5.50
N GLY A 137 -3.79 11.09 5.78
CA GLY A 137 -2.91 11.63 6.82
C GLY A 137 -3.39 11.27 8.22
N GLU A 138 -4.70 11.28 8.46
CA GLU A 138 -5.30 10.82 9.71
C GLU A 138 -5.06 9.33 9.94
N MET A 139 -5.16 8.51 8.89
CA MET A 139 -4.80 7.10 8.96
C MET A 139 -3.30 6.92 9.28
N CYS A 140 -2.42 7.78 8.78
CA CYS A 140 -1.00 7.76 9.17
C CYS A 140 -0.81 7.97 10.70
N TYR A 141 -1.55 8.89 11.31
CA TYR A 141 -1.51 9.05 12.77
C TYR A 141 -2.03 7.83 13.50
N LEU A 142 -3.14 7.23 13.02
CA LEU A 142 -3.66 6.00 13.60
C LEU A 142 -2.63 4.85 13.53
N LEU A 143 -1.98 4.69 12.38
CA LEU A 143 -0.91 3.69 12.20
C LEU A 143 0.30 3.95 13.12
N ALA A 144 0.70 5.20 13.32
CA ALA A 144 1.77 5.54 14.25
C ALA A 144 1.42 5.14 15.69
N TYR A 145 0.15 5.21 16.06
CA TYR A 145 -0.33 4.83 17.38
C TYR A 145 -0.45 3.31 17.57
N CYS A 146 -1.10 2.59 16.64
CA CYS A 146 -1.45 1.18 16.81
C CYS A 146 -0.53 0.19 16.07
N SER A 147 0.35 0.64 15.16
CA SER A 147 1.07 -0.24 14.21
C SER A 147 2.58 0.01 14.18
N GLN A 148 3.17 0.41 15.30
CA GLN A 148 4.60 0.77 15.45
C GLN A 148 5.57 -0.36 15.06
N LYS A 149 5.14 -1.61 15.06
CA LYS A 149 5.97 -2.75 14.63
C LYS A 149 6.06 -2.90 13.12
N THR A 150 5.10 -2.32 12.39
CA THR A 150 5.02 -2.44 10.92
C THR A 150 5.64 -1.22 10.23
N PHE A 151 5.35 -0.02 10.73
CA PHE A 151 5.81 1.23 10.13
C PHE A 151 6.90 1.88 10.98
N ALA A 152 8.08 2.07 10.38
CA ALA A 152 9.22 2.71 11.02
C ALA A 152 9.00 4.21 11.23
N ALA A 153 8.28 4.85 10.31
CA ALA A 153 7.85 6.24 10.43
C ALA A 153 6.63 6.51 9.54
N VAL A 154 5.92 7.58 9.85
CA VAL A 154 4.80 8.10 9.08
C VAL A 154 5.00 9.59 8.77
N ALA A 155 4.46 10.04 7.62
CA ALA A 155 4.51 11.43 7.20
C ALA A 155 3.08 11.90 6.81
N PRO A 156 2.24 12.28 7.78
CA PRO A 156 0.90 12.77 7.53
C PRO A 156 0.94 14.17 6.87
N ILE A 157 0.10 14.37 5.85
CA ILE A 157 -0.03 15.64 5.13
C ILE A 157 -1.46 16.15 5.32
N ALA A 158 -1.62 17.33 5.90
CA ALA A 158 -2.92 17.99 6.12
C ALA A 158 -3.97 17.08 6.79
N GLY A 159 -3.53 16.14 7.64
CA GLY A 159 -4.36 15.32 8.51
C GLY A 159 -4.33 15.87 9.94
N LEU A 160 -5.37 15.57 10.71
CA LEU A 160 -5.44 15.86 12.14
C LEU A 160 -5.35 14.55 12.94
N THR A 161 -4.84 14.63 14.16
CA THR A 161 -4.98 13.51 15.10
C THR A 161 -6.43 13.43 15.54
N MET A 162 -6.99 12.24 15.48
CA MET A 162 -8.29 11.98 16.10
C MET A 162 -8.04 11.84 17.61
N ALA A 163 -8.58 12.77 18.38
CA ALA A 163 -8.47 12.77 19.85
C ALA A 163 -9.45 11.79 20.47
#